data_597fbb0dc47618fb16fd1173b0ff3cfe
#
_entry.id   597fbb0dc47618fb16fd1173b0ff3cfe
#
_cell.length_a   1.000
_cell.length_b   1.000
_cell.length_c   1.000
_cell.angle_alpha   90.00
_cell.angle_beta   90.00
_cell.angle_gamma   90.00
#
_symmetry.space_group_name_H-M   'P 1'
#
loop_
_entity.id
_entity.type
_entity.pdbx_description
1 polymer ?
#
loop_
_entity_poly.entity_id
_entity_poly.type
_entity_poly.pdbx_seq_one_letter_code
_entity_poly.pdbx_strand_id
1 'polypeptide(L)'
;SSVAKFDDEYDVVIIGSGFAGMACALKAGQAGKKVLILEKMPTVGGNSLISGAEMNVPNSWVQNKLNIKDDTPARMAADTLKGGDFKGDPEIVGVMTVNALPTAEWLRDTVGVNFEKDNVFQFGGHSRKRALIPEGHTGTEVITKFSALADKMGIPVITNMKAEELVKDKDRRVV
;
A
#
# COMPACT_ATOMS: atom_id res chain seq x y z
N SER A 1 -22.67 -25.10 -23.43
CA SER A 1 -21.70 -24.21 -22.78
C SER A 1 -21.18 -24.89 -21.52
N SER A 2 -19.93 -25.28 -21.53
CA SER A 2 -19.29 -25.82 -20.33
C SER A 2 -19.23 -24.74 -19.28
N VAL A 3 -19.87 -24.95 -18.14
CA VAL A 3 -19.70 -24.10 -16.98
C VAL A 3 -18.22 -24.18 -16.58
N ALA A 4 -17.55 -23.03 -16.45
CA ALA A 4 -16.18 -22.99 -15.98
C ALA A 4 -16.13 -23.69 -14.60
N LYS A 5 -15.23 -24.64 -14.44
CA LYS A 5 -15.02 -25.32 -13.17
C LYS A 5 -13.90 -24.59 -12.44
N PHE A 6 -14.22 -24.08 -11.26
CA PHE A 6 -13.25 -23.41 -10.40
C PHE A 6 -12.74 -24.36 -9.33
N ASP A 7 -11.49 -24.17 -8.91
CA ASP A 7 -10.83 -25.00 -7.89
C ASP A 7 -11.16 -24.53 -6.47
N ASP A 8 -11.40 -23.24 -6.29
CA ASP A 8 -11.68 -22.63 -4.99
C ASP A 8 -12.47 -21.30 -5.15
N GLU A 9 -12.99 -20.81 -4.04
CA GLU A 9 -13.79 -19.58 -3.97
C GLU A 9 -13.26 -18.65 -2.86
N TYR A 10 -13.14 -17.36 -3.19
CA TYR A 10 -12.67 -16.31 -2.29
C TYR A 10 -13.59 -15.11 -2.38
N ASP A 11 -13.70 -14.34 -1.28
CA ASP A 11 -14.39 -13.04 -1.30
C ASP A 11 -13.61 -12.00 -2.10
N VAL A 12 -12.27 -12.07 -2.00
CA VAL A 12 -11.35 -11.12 -2.67
C VAL A 12 -10.15 -11.88 -3.21
N VAL A 13 -9.92 -11.77 -4.51
CA VAL A 13 -8.68 -12.23 -5.17
C VAL A 13 -7.87 -11.02 -5.61
N ILE A 14 -6.63 -10.96 -5.16
CA ILE A 14 -5.72 -9.83 -5.41
C ILE A 14 -4.64 -10.27 -6.38
N ILE A 15 -4.42 -9.49 -7.42
CA ILE A 15 -3.40 -9.73 -8.43
C ILE A 15 -2.21 -8.80 -8.14
N GLY A 16 -1.12 -9.39 -7.71
CA GLY A 16 0.13 -8.72 -7.37
C GLY A 16 0.32 -8.49 -5.87
N SER A 17 1.54 -8.70 -5.41
CA SER A 17 1.95 -8.64 -4.00
C SER A 17 2.78 -7.41 -3.63
N GLY A 18 2.72 -6.33 -4.43
CA GLY A 18 3.31 -5.04 -4.08
C GLY A 18 2.57 -4.37 -2.92
N PHE A 19 2.98 -3.15 -2.52
CA PHE A 19 2.39 -2.42 -1.39
C PHE A 19 0.86 -2.35 -1.46
N ALA A 20 0.31 -2.00 -2.62
CA ALA A 20 -1.14 -1.85 -2.78
C ALA A 20 -1.88 -3.18 -2.61
N GLY A 21 -1.38 -4.26 -3.24
CA GLY A 21 -2.00 -5.59 -3.14
C GLY A 21 -1.94 -6.14 -1.72
N MET A 22 -0.79 -6.06 -1.07
CA MET A 22 -0.61 -6.51 0.31
C MET A 22 -1.48 -5.70 1.29
N ALA A 23 -1.51 -4.37 1.16
CA ALA A 23 -2.36 -3.53 2.01
C ALA A 23 -3.85 -3.85 1.82
N CYS A 24 -4.30 -4.04 0.57
CA CYS A 24 -5.66 -4.44 0.26
C CYS A 24 -6.00 -5.79 0.91
N ALA A 25 -5.11 -6.78 0.78
CA ALA A 25 -5.29 -8.10 1.36
C ALA A 25 -5.46 -8.06 2.89
N LEU A 26 -4.57 -7.35 3.56
CA LEU A 26 -4.59 -7.23 5.02
C LEU A 26 -5.86 -6.50 5.49
N LYS A 27 -6.25 -5.43 4.83
CA LYS A 27 -7.49 -4.71 5.17
C LYS A 27 -8.74 -5.55 4.93
N ALA A 28 -8.82 -6.29 3.81
CA ALA A 28 -9.91 -7.21 3.54
C ALA A 28 -9.96 -8.36 4.56
N GLY A 29 -8.80 -8.94 4.89
CA GLY A 29 -8.71 -9.97 5.92
C GLY A 29 -9.11 -9.47 7.31
N GLN A 30 -8.70 -8.25 7.70
CA GLN A 30 -9.15 -7.61 8.94
C GLN A 30 -10.66 -7.36 8.98
N ALA A 31 -11.29 -7.21 7.82
CA ALA A 31 -12.75 -7.15 7.68
C ALA A 31 -13.43 -8.53 7.63
N GLY A 32 -12.71 -9.61 7.92
CA GLY A 32 -13.23 -10.97 7.98
C GLY A 32 -13.46 -11.63 6.61
N LYS A 33 -12.86 -11.10 5.54
CA LYS A 33 -13.01 -11.65 4.20
C LYS A 33 -12.01 -12.79 3.94
N LYS A 34 -12.44 -13.80 3.16
CA LYS A 34 -11.56 -14.84 2.63
C LYS A 34 -10.78 -14.26 1.45
N VAL A 35 -9.46 -14.15 1.59
CA VAL A 35 -8.59 -13.43 0.64
C VAL A 35 -7.54 -14.36 0.06
N LEU A 36 -7.23 -14.18 -1.23
CA LEU A 36 -6.13 -14.82 -1.93
C LEU A 36 -5.29 -13.75 -2.65
N ILE A 37 -3.97 -13.88 -2.58
CA ILE A 37 -3.04 -13.08 -3.39
C ILE A 37 -2.36 -13.99 -4.42
N LEU A 38 -2.40 -13.56 -5.69
CA LEU A 38 -1.68 -14.19 -6.80
C LEU A 38 -0.48 -13.34 -7.18
N GLU A 39 0.71 -13.90 -7.15
CA GLU A 39 1.95 -13.22 -7.53
C GLU A 39 2.63 -13.99 -8.68
N LYS A 40 2.89 -13.29 -9.79
CA LYS A 40 3.51 -13.91 -10.97
C LYS A 40 4.98 -14.27 -10.79
N MET A 41 5.67 -13.54 -9.93
CA MET A 41 7.11 -13.75 -9.66
C MET A 41 7.31 -14.83 -8.59
N PRO A 42 8.51 -15.40 -8.48
CA PRO A 42 8.84 -16.36 -7.43
C PRO A 42 8.94 -15.71 -6.04
N THR A 43 9.06 -14.39 -5.97
CA THR A 43 9.17 -13.62 -4.73
C THR A 43 8.08 -12.56 -4.65
N VAL A 44 7.61 -12.27 -3.43
CA VAL A 44 6.61 -11.22 -3.16
C VAL A 44 7.24 -9.82 -3.20
N GLY A 45 6.41 -8.81 -3.42
CA GLY A 45 6.76 -7.41 -3.25
C GLY A 45 7.08 -6.64 -4.54
N GLY A 46 7.52 -7.32 -5.59
CA GLY A 46 7.82 -6.66 -6.88
C GLY A 46 8.74 -5.43 -6.71
N ASN A 47 8.45 -4.34 -7.43
CA ASN A 47 9.20 -3.10 -7.32
C ASN A 47 9.09 -2.43 -5.93
N SER A 48 8.03 -2.72 -5.18
CA SER A 48 7.89 -2.21 -3.81
C SER A 48 9.00 -2.73 -2.90
N LEU A 49 9.42 -3.99 -3.08
CA LEU A 49 10.49 -4.61 -2.29
C LEU A 49 11.84 -3.89 -2.44
N ILE A 50 12.16 -3.45 -3.65
CA ILE A 50 13.45 -2.82 -4.00
C ILE A 50 13.41 -1.29 -3.95
N SER A 51 12.29 -0.69 -3.59
CA SER A 51 12.15 0.76 -3.40
C SER A 51 12.72 1.20 -2.05
N GLY A 52 12.93 2.52 -1.88
CA GLY A 52 13.26 3.09 -0.57
C GLY A 52 12.07 3.12 0.40
N ALA A 53 10.86 3.01 -0.13
CA ALA A 53 9.58 2.99 0.60
C ALA A 53 9.32 4.20 1.50
N GLU A 54 9.99 5.32 1.25
CA GLU A 54 9.66 6.57 1.93
C GLU A 54 8.21 6.96 1.64
N MET A 55 7.48 7.33 2.68
CA MET A 55 6.07 7.66 2.59
C MET A 55 5.80 9.10 3.00
N ASN A 56 5.29 9.91 2.08
CA ASN A 56 4.89 11.28 2.41
C ASN A 56 3.65 11.28 3.34
N VAL A 57 3.82 11.83 4.53
CA VAL A 57 2.78 11.85 5.57
C VAL A 57 2.76 13.21 6.25
N PRO A 58 1.77 14.07 5.97
CA PRO A 58 1.62 15.34 6.65
C PRO A 58 1.13 15.13 8.09
N ASN A 59 1.56 15.99 9.00
CA ASN A 59 1.25 15.94 10.43
C ASN A 59 1.69 14.66 11.14
N SER A 60 2.71 13.97 10.62
CA SER A 60 3.22 12.74 11.24
C SER A 60 3.79 12.99 12.64
N TRP A 61 3.82 11.92 13.44
CA TRP A 61 4.44 11.95 14.78
C TRP A 61 5.91 12.37 14.75
N VAL A 62 6.63 12.06 13.66
CA VAL A 62 8.04 12.49 13.48
C VAL A 62 8.11 13.96 13.15
N GLN A 63 7.24 14.49 12.28
CA GLN A 63 7.15 15.94 12.04
C GLN A 63 6.86 16.71 13.34
N ASN A 64 5.91 16.21 14.14
CA ASN A 64 5.56 16.84 15.42
C ASN A 64 6.74 16.88 16.37
N LYS A 65 7.48 15.77 16.50
CA LYS A 65 8.72 15.68 17.29
C LYS A 65 9.80 16.67 16.82
N LEU A 66 9.93 16.84 15.51
CA LEU A 66 10.90 17.76 14.88
C LEU A 66 10.41 19.21 14.81
N ASN A 67 9.25 19.50 15.41
CA ASN A 67 8.62 20.83 15.38
C ASN A 67 8.36 21.36 13.95
N ILE A 68 8.14 20.46 12.99
CA ILE A 68 7.71 20.82 11.64
C ILE A 68 6.20 21.07 11.69
N LYS A 69 5.81 22.32 11.60
CA LYS A 69 4.43 22.80 11.72
C LYS A 69 3.85 23.16 10.34
N ASP A 70 2.56 23.38 10.31
CA ASP A 70 1.82 23.88 9.14
C ASP A 70 1.88 22.96 7.91
N ASP A 71 2.07 21.66 8.12
CA ASP A 71 1.89 20.66 7.07
C ASP A 71 0.50 20.03 7.18
N THR A 72 -0.20 19.94 6.06
CA THR A 72 -1.58 19.46 6.01
C THR A 72 -1.80 18.56 4.80
N PRO A 73 -2.84 17.70 4.81
CA PRO A 73 -3.24 16.97 3.60
C PRO A 73 -3.47 17.87 2.39
N ALA A 74 -4.11 19.02 2.58
CA ALA A 74 -4.35 20.00 1.51
C ALA A 74 -3.06 20.55 0.92
N ARG A 75 -2.06 20.87 1.78
CA ARG A 75 -0.74 21.32 1.33
C ARG A 75 -0.02 20.22 0.55
N MET A 76 -0.06 18.98 1.06
CA MET A 76 0.52 17.84 0.34
C MET A 76 -0.16 17.61 -1.00
N ALA A 77 -1.48 17.75 -1.09
CA ALA A 77 -2.23 17.63 -2.34
C ALA A 77 -1.80 18.71 -3.36
N ALA A 78 -1.68 19.96 -2.91
CA ALA A 78 -1.22 21.07 -3.76
C ALA A 78 0.20 20.83 -4.28
N ASP A 79 1.14 20.39 -3.41
CA ASP A 79 2.51 20.07 -3.79
C ASP A 79 2.53 18.92 -4.83
N THR A 80 1.74 17.87 -4.60
CA THR A 80 1.66 16.68 -5.48
C THR A 80 1.11 17.05 -6.86
N LEU A 81 0.01 17.80 -6.90
CA LEU A 81 -0.59 18.22 -8.18
C LEU A 81 0.36 19.14 -8.95
N LYS A 82 0.95 20.13 -8.26
CA LYS A 82 1.91 21.05 -8.87
C LYS A 82 3.16 20.32 -9.38
N GLY A 83 3.73 19.43 -8.58
CA GLY A 83 4.90 18.64 -8.96
C GLY A 83 4.65 17.70 -10.14
N GLY A 84 3.40 17.28 -10.34
CA GLY A 84 2.93 16.47 -11.48
C GLY A 84 2.38 17.29 -12.66
N ASP A 85 2.70 18.59 -12.76
CA ASP A 85 2.19 19.49 -13.82
C ASP A 85 0.66 19.47 -13.95
N PHE A 86 -0.05 19.26 -12.85
CA PHE A 86 -1.50 19.14 -12.78
C PHE A 86 -2.10 18.05 -13.69
N LYS A 87 -1.30 17.02 -14.04
CA LYS A 87 -1.76 15.85 -14.81
C LYS A 87 -2.38 14.76 -13.97
N GLY A 88 -2.16 14.80 -12.64
CA GLY A 88 -2.76 13.85 -11.71
C GLY A 88 -4.25 14.08 -11.51
N ASP A 89 -4.97 13.03 -11.17
CA ASP A 89 -6.38 13.11 -10.80
C ASP A 89 -6.51 13.75 -9.39
N PRO A 90 -7.15 14.94 -9.27
CA PRO A 90 -7.27 15.63 -7.98
C PRO A 90 -8.06 14.86 -6.94
N GLU A 91 -9.04 14.05 -7.35
CA GLU A 91 -9.86 13.25 -6.45
C GLU A 91 -9.02 12.13 -5.82
N ILE A 92 -8.23 11.40 -6.63
CA ILE A 92 -7.33 10.36 -6.16
C ILE A 92 -6.24 10.95 -5.26
N VAL A 93 -5.65 12.09 -5.65
CA VAL A 93 -4.66 12.80 -4.83
C VAL A 93 -5.27 13.24 -3.50
N GLY A 94 -6.51 13.72 -3.50
CA GLY A 94 -7.24 14.08 -2.28
C GLY A 94 -7.42 12.87 -1.34
N VAL A 95 -7.87 11.74 -1.86
CA VAL A 95 -8.02 10.49 -1.09
C VAL A 95 -6.67 10.04 -0.52
N MET A 96 -5.62 10.05 -1.32
CA MET A 96 -4.27 9.67 -0.87
C MET A 96 -3.79 10.55 0.29
N THR A 97 -3.90 11.86 0.16
CA THR A 97 -3.33 12.79 1.14
C THR A 97 -4.09 12.81 2.48
N VAL A 98 -5.43 12.69 2.43
CA VAL A 98 -6.26 12.62 3.64
C VAL A 98 -6.02 11.32 4.41
N ASN A 99 -5.76 10.22 3.70
CA ASN A 99 -5.53 8.91 4.31
C ASN A 99 -4.05 8.63 4.62
N ALA A 100 -3.12 9.53 4.31
CA ALA A 100 -1.69 9.28 4.51
C ALA A 100 -1.34 9.02 5.99
N LEU A 101 -1.78 9.88 6.90
CA LEU A 101 -1.50 9.72 8.34
C LEU A 101 -2.17 8.47 8.94
N PRO A 102 -3.49 8.24 8.78
CA PRO A 102 -4.11 7.01 9.29
C PRO A 102 -3.47 5.73 8.73
N THR A 103 -3.03 5.74 7.46
CA THR A 103 -2.34 4.60 6.86
C THR A 103 -0.95 4.40 7.48
N ALA A 104 -0.18 5.47 7.68
CA ALA A 104 1.13 5.38 8.33
C ALA A 104 1.03 4.89 9.78
N GLU A 105 0.02 5.34 10.52
CA GLU A 105 -0.26 4.85 11.87
C GLU A 105 -0.65 3.36 11.86
N TRP A 106 -1.48 2.92 10.92
CA TRP A 106 -1.79 1.51 10.75
C TRP A 106 -0.55 0.67 10.39
N LEU A 107 0.33 1.18 9.51
CA LEU A 107 1.61 0.53 9.20
C LEU A 107 2.48 0.37 10.44
N ARG A 108 2.59 1.42 11.27
CA ARG A 108 3.38 1.42 12.51
C ARG A 108 2.76 0.49 13.57
N ASP A 109 1.47 0.68 13.86
CA ASP A 109 0.85 0.13 15.06
C ASP A 109 0.26 -1.27 14.85
N THR A 110 -0.20 -1.58 13.64
CA THR A 110 -0.85 -2.86 13.32
C THR A 110 0.07 -3.77 12.52
N VAL A 111 0.70 -3.26 11.47
CA VAL A 111 1.61 -4.04 10.62
C VAL A 111 2.97 -4.21 11.28
N GLY A 112 3.40 -3.25 12.10
CA GLY A 112 4.67 -3.29 12.82
C GLY A 112 5.85 -2.77 12.00
N VAL A 113 5.60 -1.90 11.01
CA VAL A 113 6.67 -1.24 10.25
C VAL A 113 7.44 -0.28 11.15
N ASN A 114 8.75 -0.43 11.18
CA ASN A 114 9.64 0.49 11.87
C ASN A 114 9.98 1.67 10.97
N PHE A 115 9.78 2.87 11.48
CA PHE A 115 10.19 4.12 10.83
C PHE A 115 11.27 4.82 11.66
N GLU A 116 12.15 5.57 10.98
CA GLU A 116 13.09 6.46 11.67
C GLU A 116 12.33 7.44 12.57
N LYS A 117 12.87 7.68 13.77
CA LYS A 117 12.17 8.44 14.82
C LYS A 117 12.55 9.92 14.86
N ASP A 118 13.65 10.27 14.22
CA ASP A 118 14.31 11.57 14.36
C ASP A 118 14.60 12.23 13.00
N ASN A 119 14.05 11.68 11.93
CA ASN A 119 14.29 12.20 10.59
C ASN A 119 13.08 12.00 9.69
N VAL A 120 12.85 12.97 8.81
CA VAL A 120 11.95 12.89 7.66
C VAL A 120 12.65 13.48 6.45
N PHE A 121 12.38 12.89 5.30
CA PHE A 121 12.97 13.34 4.04
C PHE A 121 12.06 14.35 3.33
N GLN A 122 12.67 15.21 2.50
CA GLN A 122 11.94 16.11 1.61
C GLN A 122 12.23 15.76 0.16
N PHE A 123 11.21 15.26 -0.54
CA PHE A 123 11.30 15.06 -1.97
C PHE A 123 11.19 16.39 -2.74
N GLY A 124 11.76 16.41 -3.95
CA GLY A 124 11.61 17.54 -4.87
C GLY A 124 10.13 17.83 -5.17
N GLY A 125 9.80 19.12 -5.27
CA GLY A 125 8.42 19.56 -5.46
C GLY A 125 7.58 19.68 -4.19
N HIS A 126 8.00 19.07 -3.09
CA HIS A 126 7.31 19.20 -1.80
C HIS A 126 7.78 20.43 -1.01
N SER A 127 6.83 21.17 -0.43
CA SER A 127 7.10 22.40 0.35
C SER A 127 7.47 22.13 1.81
N ARG A 128 7.40 20.85 2.25
CA ARG A 128 7.72 20.44 3.62
C ARG A 128 8.47 19.11 3.63
N LYS A 129 9.34 18.93 4.62
CA LYS A 129 9.89 17.61 4.98
C LYS A 129 8.78 16.78 5.60
N ARG A 130 8.31 15.75 4.92
CA ARG A 130 7.18 14.92 5.37
C ARG A 130 7.32 13.44 5.11
N ALA A 131 8.33 13.01 4.38
CA ALA A 131 8.47 11.60 4.06
C ALA A 131 9.01 10.83 5.26
N LEU A 132 8.18 9.95 5.82
CA LEU A 132 8.61 8.95 6.79
C LEU A 132 9.56 7.97 6.11
N ILE A 133 10.61 7.58 6.81
CA ILE A 133 11.66 6.72 6.29
C ILE A 133 11.55 5.37 7.00
N PRO A 134 11.30 4.26 6.29
CA PRO A 134 11.34 2.93 6.88
C PRO A 134 12.76 2.59 7.32
N GLU A 135 12.89 1.77 8.34
CA GLU A 135 14.18 1.29 8.81
C GLU A 135 14.96 0.62 7.67
N GLY A 136 16.24 0.96 7.52
CA GLY A 136 17.09 0.48 6.45
C GLY A 136 16.85 1.14 5.08
N HIS A 137 15.98 2.15 4.97
CA HIS A 137 15.65 2.85 3.72
C HIS A 137 15.26 1.89 2.58
N THR A 138 14.44 0.90 2.89
CA THR A 138 14.10 -0.14 1.93
C THR A 138 12.66 -0.63 2.06
N GLY A 139 12.05 -0.91 0.91
CA GLY A 139 10.74 -1.57 0.84
C GLY A 139 10.71 -2.95 1.46
N THR A 140 11.88 -3.58 1.64
CA THR A 140 12.00 -4.86 2.34
C THR A 140 11.42 -4.81 3.73
N GLU A 141 11.64 -3.74 4.50
CA GLU A 141 11.04 -3.56 5.84
C GLU A 141 9.52 -3.69 5.77
N VAL A 142 8.88 -2.98 4.85
CA VAL A 142 7.43 -2.97 4.73
C VAL A 142 6.89 -4.30 4.21
N ILE A 143 7.48 -4.85 3.14
CA ILE A 143 7.03 -6.12 2.54
C ILE A 143 7.21 -7.30 3.50
N THR A 144 8.31 -7.34 4.25
CA THR A 144 8.54 -8.39 5.25
C THR A 144 7.47 -8.34 6.36
N LYS A 145 7.14 -7.15 6.85
CA LYS A 145 6.10 -6.97 7.87
C LYS A 145 4.70 -7.30 7.33
N PHE A 146 4.40 -6.90 6.10
CA PHE A 146 3.16 -7.29 5.43
C PHE A 146 3.03 -8.81 5.30
N SER A 147 4.09 -9.47 4.83
CA SER A 147 4.10 -10.93 4.66
C SER A 147 3.90 -11.66 6.00
N ALA A 148 4.59 -11.22 7.05
CA ALA A 148 4.45 -11.81 8.38
C ALA A 148 3.02 -11.66 8.91
N LEU A 149 2.37 -10.51 8.72
CA LEU A 149 0.99 -10.31 9.13
C LEU A 149 0.01 -11.12 8.29
N ALA A 150 0.23 -11.21 6.97
CA ALA A 150 -0.58 -12.05 6.09
C ALA A 150 -0.53 -13.51 6.50
N ASP A 151 0.66 -14.04 6.80
CA ASP A 151 0.85 -15.40 7.31
C ASP A 151 0.10 -15.62 8.63
N LYS A 152 0.24 -14.69 9.57
CA LYS A 152 -0.46 -14.73 10.86
C LYS A 152 -1.98 -14.73 10.70
N MET A 153 -2.49 -14.03 9.70
CA MET A 153 -3.93 -13.96 9.39
C MET A 153 -4.42 -15.13 8.53
N GLY A 154 -3.53 -16.01 8.10
CA GLY A 154 -3.87 -17.14 7.23
C GLY A 154 -4.25 -16.72 5.81
N ILE A 155 -3.74 -15.61 5.31
CA ILE A 155 -3.96 -15.15 3.92
C ILE A 155 -2.93 -15.81 3.02
N PRO A 156 -3.37 -16.71 2.08
CA PRO A 156 -2.44 -17.36 1.16
C PRO A 156 -1.90 -16.37 0.12
N VAL A 157 -0.60 -16.46 -0.14
CA VAL A 157 0.09 -15.78 -1.23
C VAL A 157 0.68 -16.87 -2.14
N ILE A 158 0.15 -16.99 -3.35
CA ILE A 158 0.61 -17.99 -4.31
C ILE A 158 1.55 -17.32 -5.29
N THR A 159 2.84 -17.65 -5.22
CA THR A 159 3.88 -17.18 -6.14
C THR A 159 3.95 -18.05 -7.40
N ASN A 160 4.67 -17.58 -8.43
CA ASN A 160 4.74 -18.22 -9.74
C ASN A 160 3.34 -18.46 -10.35
N MET A 161 2.38 -17.62 -10.00
CA MET A 161 0.99 -17.71 -10.42
C MET A 161 0.59 -16.42 -11.14
N LYS A 162 0.65 -16.45 -12.46
CA LYS A 162 0.25 -15.33 -13.31
C LYS A 162 -1.26 -15.36 -13.55
N ALA A 163 -1.96 -14.29 -13.23
CA ALA A 163 -3.33 -14.10 -13.67
C ALA A 163 -3.34 -13.77 -15.16
N GLU A 164 -4.08 -14.54 -15.95
CA GLU A 164 -4.13 -14.38 -17.41
C GLU A 164 -5.46 -13.80 -17.88
N GLU A 165 -6.55 -14.16 -17.23
CA GLU A 165 -7.88 -13.74 -17.64
C GLU A 165 -8.81 -13.54 -16.44
N LEU A 166 -9.72 -12.58 -16.54
CA LEU A 166 -10.85 -12.41 -15.63
C LEU A 166 -12.08 -13.04 -16.25
N VAL A 167 -12.49 -14.19 -15.71
CA VAL A 167 -13.70 -14.87 -16.15
C VAL A 167 -14.91 -14.10 -15.61
N LYS A 168 -15.90 -13.85 -16.47
CA LYS A 168 -17.11 -13.11 -16.09
C LYS A 168 -18.35 -13.95 -16.38
N ASP A 169 -19.33 -13.82 -15.49
CA ASP A 169 -20.67 -14.39 -15.70
C ASP A 169 -21.47 -13.57 -16.74
N LYS A 170 -22.73 -14.01 -16.97
CA LYS A 170 -23.67 -13.35 -17.88
C LYS A 170 -24.00 -11.89 -17.50
N ASP A 171 -23.84 -11.54 -16.21
CA ASP A 171 -24.10 -10.22 -15.66
C ASP A 171 -22.80 -9.37 -15.61
N ARG A 172 -21.72 -9.87 -16.24
CA ARG A 172 -20.38 -9.25 -16.31
C ARG A 172 -19.67 -9.12 -14.96
N ARG A 173 -20.07 -9.90 -13.95
CA ARG A 173 -19.35 -10.00 -12.69
C ARG A 173 -18.19 -10.98 -12.82
N VAL A 174 -17.08 -10.66 -12.16
CA VAL A 174 -15.94 -11.58 -12.07
C VAL A 174 -16.35 -12.75 -11.17
N VAL A 175 -16.10 -13.97 -11.66
CA VAL A 175 -16.45 -15.25 -11.00
C VAL A 175 -15.27 -16.17 -10.95
#